data_c4d5781f97b0d605c6cf21644e1dcca5
#
_entry.id   c4d5781f97b0d605c6cf21644e1dcca5
#
_cell.length_a   1.000
_cell.length_b   1.000
_cell.length_c   1.000
_cell.angle_alpha   90.00
_cell.angle_beta   90.00
_cell.angle_gamma   90.00
#
_symmetry.space_group_name_H-M   'P 1'
#
loop_
_entity.id
_entity.type
_entity.pdbx_description
1 polymer ?
#
loop_
_entity_poly.entity_id
_entity_poly.type
_entity_poly.pdbx_seq_one_letter_code
_entity_poly.pdbx_strand_id
1 'polypeptide(L)'
;MANGYHEVKKHQPCLICGTADWCCRVPAEDGYGDVHICKRYTDPRVNAANPDGDVIGYDGKLYVFLGVSRAGSGIYRPEDEVAEAEAHGFHVWRKGAHDVDAVQGKRQFKKELIPVGIVEEADDEKKDLAYRMLMSFYPLKASHRVWLEGDGWRDVFFDNSMLCSFPADDWMEYYHKKTSFDVLEANDLPSRSSVCAAIINELGSDALLGVPGFYLKKDKRTGEKYWYFEARSGIGFPLFNEKGQIVRIRVRMDFMDVSKSYQKDDRGLYFISEDDNLKRYVSWKGVMKLNPDGTLEKETDKKYRCTGKYRGMSSFLQVDNVEAGTYTNLYECGTEGSNIVGLIKSKDSNPVMAILTEGEKKGIVGSTLLKVPFCILPGVNSYTKLFETRIGKNILEYLINSGVQFFAIAYDADRLTNINVLRSEKGLAMRLLREGLKPLIFTWDEKLGKGLDDALIKNAQLMATELTIDNIEEYYQKLGL
;
A
#
# COMPACT_ATOMS: atom_id res chain seq x y z
N MET A 1 -29.97 -22.18 0.47
CA MET A 1 -30.78 -20.99 0.22
C MET A 1 -29.77 -19.84 0.06
N ALA A 2 -29.74 -19.22 -1.10
CA ALA A 2 -28.79 -18.13 -1.39
C ALA A 2 -29.20 -16.94 -0.52
N ASN A 3 -28.32 -16.53 0.38
CA ASN A 3 -28.49 -15.34 1.18
C ASN A 3 -28.64 -14.14 0.24
N GLY A 4 -29.70 -13.35 0.40
CA GLY A 4 -30.09 -12.20 -0.43
C GLY A 4 -29.13 -11.02 -0.37
N TYR A 5 -27.86 -11.26 -0.68
CA TYR A 5 -26.82 -10.26 -0.78
C TYR A 5 -26.89 -9.57 -2.15
N HIS A 6 -27.20 -8.29 -2.18
CA HIS A 6 -27.31 -7.51 -3.39
C HIS A 6 -26.20 -6.48 -3.48
N GLU A 7 -25.29 -6.65 -4.44
CA GLU A 7 -24.31 -5.62 -4.77
C GLU A 7 -24.96 -4.46 -5.52
N VAL A 8 -24.51 -3.24 -5.23
CA VAL A 8 -24.94 -2.05 -5.98
C VAL A 8 -24.45 -2.12 -7.43
N LYS A 9 -25.25 -1.63 -8.37
CA LYS A 9 -24.96 -1.61 -9.81
C LYS A 9 -25.12 -0.20 -10.36
N LYS A 10 -24.61 0.05 -11.57
CA LYS A 10 -24.67 1.35 -12.23
C LYS A 10 -26.09 1.94 -12.33
N HIS A 11 -27.10 1.10 -12.47
CA HIS A 11 -28.52 1.48 -12.51
C HIS A 11 -29.24 1.38 -11.15
N GLN A 12 -28.54 0.90 -10.12
CA GLN A 12 -29.00 0.83 -8.73
C GLN A 12 -27.82 1.22 -7.81
N PRO A 13 -27.45 2.50 -7.73
CA PRO A 13 -26.35 2.95 -6.92
C PRO A 13 -26.62 2.78 -5.44
N CYS A 14 -25.59 2.88 -4.61
CA CYS A 14 -25.70 2.89 -3.17
C CYS A 14 -26.58 4.08 -2.71
N LEU A 15 -27.63 3.80 -1.98
CA LEU A 15 -28.55 4.83 -1.51
C LEU A 15 -27.92 5.77 -0.48
N ILE A 16 -26.81 5.38 0.16
CA ILE A 16 -26.08 6.21 1.12
C ILE A 16 -25.13 7.18 0.39
N CYS A 17 -24.27 6.70 -0.50
CA CYS A 17 -23.19 7.50 -1.10
C CYS A 17 -23.34 7.75 -2.60
N GLY A 18 -24.40 7.29 -3.23
CA GLY A 18 -24.69 7.50 -4.65
C GLY A 18 -23.78 6.77 -5.65
N THR A 19 -22.89 5.89 -5.19
CA THR A 19 -21.95 5.23 -6.09
C THR A 19 -22.37 3.82 -6.45
N ALA A 20 -21.89 3.34 -7.61
CA ALA A 20 -22.31 2.09 -8.22
C ALA A 20 -21.39 0.91 -7.95
N ASP A 21 -20.44 1.06 -6.99
CA ASP A 21 -19.40 0.08 -6.73
C ASP A 21 -19.15 -0.12 -5.23
N TRP A 22 -18.78 -1.35 -4.86
CA TRP A 22 -18.24 -1.74 -3.54
C TRP A 22 -19.21 -1.70 -2.35
N CYS A 23 -20.37 -1.06 -2.47
CA CYS A 23 -21.41 -1.10 -1.46
C CYS A 23 -22.37 -2.26 -1.72
N CYS A 24 -23.16 -2.60 -0.73
CA CYS A 24 -24.15 -3.67 -0.88
C CYS A 24 -25.33 -3.44 0.07
N ARG A 25 -26.41 -4.16 -0.16
CA ARG A 25 -27.54 -4.25 0.71
C ARG A 25 -27.90 -5.72 0.98
N VAL A 26 -28.42 -5.96 2.13
CA VAL A 26 -28.90 -7.29 2.54
C VAL A 26 -30.29 -7.12 3.18
N PRO A 27 -31.22 -8.04 2.98
CA PRO A 27 -32.49 -8.02 3.68
C PRO A 27 -32.25 -8.00 5.19
N ALA A 28 -33.02 -7.17 5.90
CA ALA A 28 -32.97 -7.14 7.34
C ALA A 28 -33.50 -8.47 7.92
N GLU A 29 -32.88 -8.94 9.01
CA GLU A 29 -33.27 -10.22 9.66
C GLU A 29 -34.68 -10.19 10.24
N ASP A 30 -35.19 -9.01 10.55
CA ASP A 30 -36.57 -8.79 11.05
C ASP A 30 -37.63 -8.77 9.94
N GLY A 31 -37.22 -8.80 8.67
CA GLY A 31 -38.09 -8.82 7.50
C GLY A 31 -38.62 -7.45 7.04
N TYR A 32 -38.20 -6.36 7.70
CA TYR A 32 -38.63 -4.99 7.37
C TYR A 32 -37.53 -4.25 6.59
N GLY A 33 -37.53 -4.37 5.27
CA GLY A 33 -36.63 -3.66 4.38
C GLY A 33 -35.19 -4.21 4.31
N ASP A 34 -34.24 -3.35 3.98
CA ASP A 34 -32.85 -3.70 3.71
C ASP A 34 -31.85 -2.97 4.63
N VAL A 35 -30.81 -3.64 5.03
CA VAL A 35 -29.62 -3.06 5.67
C VAL A 35 -28.61 -2.71 4.59
N HIS A 36 -28.18 -1.46 4.57
CA HIS A 36 -27.21 -0.91 3.61
C HIS A 36 -25.81 -0.90 4.20
N ILE A 37 -24.84 -1.48 3.51
CA ILE A 37 -23.44 -1.51 3.90
C ILE A 37 -22.65 -0.60 2.95
N CYS A 38 -22.28 0.58 3.46
CA CYS A 38 -21.60 1.60 2.67
C CYS A 38 -20.09 1.61 3.00
N LYS A 39 -19.27 1.33 2.01
CA LYS A 39 -17.81 1.33 2.17
C LYS A 39 -17.18 2.72 2.18
N ARG A 40 -17.93 3.75 1.83
CA ARG A 40 -17.43 5.13 1.77
C ARG A 40 -17.78 5.95 3.00
N TYR A 41 -18.95 5.70 3.59
CA TYR A 41 -19.31 6.25 4.88
C TYR A 41 -19.00 5.19 5.94
N THR A 42 -17.82 5.26 6.53
CA THR A 42 -17.34 4.22 7.45
C THR A 42 -17.87 4.41 8.85
N ASP A 43 -17.56 5.51 9.52
CA ASP A 43 -18.13 5.90 10.81
C ASP A 43 -18.34 7.42 10.83
N PRO A 44 -19.56 7.89 10.57
CA PRO A 44 -19.83 9.32 10.53
C PRO A 44 -19.80 10.01 11.91
N ARG A 45 -19.77 9.27 13.00
CA ARG A 45 -19.67 9.82 14.39
C ARG A 45 -18.29 10.39 14.69
N VAL A 46 -17.30 10.15 13.83
CA VAL A 46 -15.98 10.83 13.90
C VAL A 46 -16.14 12.36 13.75
N ASN A 47 -17.23 12.80 13.16
CA ASN A 47 -17.62 14.21 13.14
C ASN A 47 -18.38 14.56 14.43
N ALA A 48 -17.79 15.39 15.29
CA ALA A 48 -18.42 15.85 16.55
C ALA A 48 -19.79 16.54 16.34
N ALA A 49 -20.10 17.01 15.13
CA ALA A 49 -21.39 17.57 14.74
C ALA A 49 -22.46 16.52 14.44
N ASN A 50 -22.11 15.23 14.38
CA ASN A 50 -23.03 14.13 14.09
C ASN A 50 -22.75 12.96 15.06
N PRO A 51 -23.10 13.11 16.36
CA PRO A 51 -22.79 12.11 17.38
C PRO A 51 -23.55 10.80 17.19
N ASP A 52 -24.73 10.84 16.56
CA ASP A 52 -25.56 9.65 16.31
C ASP A 52 -25.12 8.89 15.04
N GLY A 53 -24.42 9.56 14.16
CA GLY A 53 -23.90 8.99 12.92
C GLY A 53 -24.94 8.85 11.80
N ASP A 54 -26.16 9.36 11.99
CA ASP A 54 -27.23 9.31 11.00
C ASP A 54 -26.91 10.21 9.81
N VAL A 55 -27.26 9.78 8.60
CA VAL A 55 -26.90 10.49 7.35
C VAL A 55 -28.11 10.64 6.44
N ILE A 56 -28.16 11.74 5.69
CA ILE A 56 -29.07 11.86 4.55
C ILE A 56 -28.43 11.12 3.38
N GLY A 57 -29.13 10.12 2.88
CA GLY A 57 -28.69 9.32 1.73
C GLY A 57 -28.77 10.08 0.41
N TYR A 58 -28.22 9.47 -0.63
CA TYR A 58 -28.26 10.00 -1.98
C TYR A 58 -29.70 10.16 -2.54
N ASP A 59 -30.62 9.33 -2.05
CA ASP A 59 -32.06 9.40 -2.37
C ASP A 59 -32.84 10.43 -1.54
N GLY A 60 -32.14 11.18 -0.67
CA GLY A 60 -32.73 12.20 0.19
C GLY A 60 -33.41 11.68 1.46
N LYS A 61 -33.39 10.37 1.72
CA LYS A 61 -33.96 9.79 2.95
C LYS A 61 -32.95 9.86 4.10
N LEU A 62 -33.46 9.88 5.33
CA LEU A 62 -32.64 9.74 6.54
C LEU A 62 -32.32 8.26 6.76
N TYR A 63 -31.03 7.96 6.97
CA TYR A 63 -30.51 6.64 7.28
C TYR A 63 -29.90 6.63 8.67
N VAL A 64 -30.43 5.77 9.50
CA VAL A 64 -29.96 5.52 10.86
C VAL A 64 -28.67 4.70 10.79
N PHE A 65 -27.65 5.18 11.47
CA PHE A 65 -26.36 4.48 11.57
C PHE A 65 -26.45 3.37 12.62
N LEU A 66 -26.25 2.13 12.20
CA LEU A 66 -26.31 0.95 13.05
C LEU A 66 -24.94 0.50 13.57
N GLY A 67 -23.84 1.00 13.00
CA GLY A 67 -22.48 0.65 13.39
C GLY A 67 -21.54 0.44 12.23
N VAL A 68 -20.37 -0.13 12.50
CA VAL A 68 -19.33 -0.41 11.51
C VAL A 68 -19.20 -1.91 11.31
N SER A 69 -19.10 -2.35 10.05
CA SER A 69 -18.86 -3.74 9.71
C SER A 69 -17.42 -4.15 10.05
N ARG A 70 -17.12 -5.47 10.08
CA ARG A 70 -15.74 -5.97 10.27
C ARG A 70 -14.73 -5.45 9.25
N ALA A 71 -15.22 -5.11 8.06
CA ALA A 71 -14.40 -4.56 6.98
C ALA A 71 -14.26 -3.03 7.05
N GLY A 72 -14.70 -2.40 8.15
CA GLY A 72 -14.66 -0.96 8.33
C GLY A 72 -15.74 -0.17 7.56
N SER A 73 -16.75 -0.85 6.97
CA SER A 73 -17.83 -0.19 6.25
C SER A 73 -18.95 0.22 7.18
N GLY A 74 -19.54 1.40 7.00
CA GLY A 74 -20.71 1.81 7.77
C GLY A 74 -21.95 0.99 7.42
N ILE A 75 -22.75 0.68 8.44
CA ILE A 75 -24.00 -0.08 8.35
C ILE A 75 -25.14 0.86 8.63
N TYR A 76 -26.10 0.96 7.71
CA TYR A 76 -27.19 1.91 7.74
C TYR A 76 -28.51 1.25 7.42
N ARG A 77 -29.60 1.86 7.89
CA ARG A 77 -30.97 1.46 7.56
C ARG A 77 -31.87 2.68 7.43
N PRO A 78 -32.82 2.75 6.46
CA PRO A 78 -33.76 3.84 6.38
C PRO A 78 -34.52 4.01 7.71
N GLU A 79 -34.72 5.26 8.14
CA GLU A 79 -35.41 5.57 9.42
C GLU A 79 -36.83 5.04 9.43
N ASP A 80 -37.57 5.17 8.31
CA ASP A 80 -38.92 4.66 8.13
C ASP A 80 -38.99 3.13 8.35
N GLU A 81 -38.04 2.36 7.84
CA GLU A 81 -37.97 0.90 8.02
C GLU A 81 -37.57 0.50 9.46
N VAL A 82 -36.74 1.33 10.11
CA VAL A 82 -36.41 1.14 11.54
C VAL A 82 -37.66 1.36 12.41
N ALA A 83 -38.39 2.45 12.17
CA ALA A 83 -39.60 2.77 12.90
C ALA A 83 -40.68 1.70 12.70
N GLU A 84 -40.83 1.16 11.50
CA GLU A 84 -41.75 0.07 11.21
C GLU A 84 -41.41 -1.21 11.98
N ALA A 85 -40.13 -1.62 11.98
CA ALA A 85 -39.67 -2.77 12.72
C ALA A 85 -39.90 -2.62 14.23
N GLU A 86 -39.61 -1.43 14.80
CA GLU A 86 -39.82 -1.11 16.21
C GLU A 86 -41.31 -1.14 16.57
N ALA A 87 -42.18 -0.63 15.70
CA ALA A 87 -43.62 -0.69 15.88
C ALA A 87 -44.18 -2.12 15.94
N HIS A 88 -43.50 -3.08 15.30
CA HIS A 88 -43.83 -4.50 15.36
C HIS A 88 -43.08 -5.27 16.46
N GLY A 89 -42.44 -4.55 17.39
CA GLY A 89 -41.80 -5.13 18.57
C GLY A 89 -40.36 -5.67 18.33
N PHE A 90 -39.76 -5.36 17.19
CA PHE A 90 -38.34 -5.65 16.94
C PHE A 90 -37.49 -4.52 17.45
N HIS A 91 -36.51 -4.81 18.29
CA HIS A 91 -35.57 -3.82 18.79
C HIS A 91 -34.39 -3.65 17.80
N VAL A 92 -34.36 -2.50 17.13
CA VAL A 92 -33.23 -2.16 16.23
C VAL A 92 -32.10 -1.56 17.05
N TRP A 93 -31.04 -2.32 17.25
CA TRP A 93 -29.88 -1.89 18.03
C TRP A 93 -29.11 -0.79 17.31
N ARG A 94 -29.11 0.41 17.92
CA ARG A 94 -28.22 1.53 17.55
C ARG A 94 -26.97 1.45 18.41
N LYS A 95 -25.81 1.31 17.84
CA LYS A 95 -24.56 1.33 18.60
C LYS A 95 -24.22 2.75 19.02
N GLY A 96 -24.45 3.07 20.29
CA GLY A 96 -23.86 4.25 20.94
C GLY A 96 -22.33 4.18 20.94
N ALA A 97 -21.66 5.31 21.18
CA ALA A 97 -20.19 5.43 21.15
C ALA A 97 -19.43 4.47 22.11
N HIS A 98 -20.15 3.76 22.98
CA HIS A 98 -19.59 2.87 24.01
C HIS A 98 -19.95 1.40 23.89
N ASP A 99 -20.77 1.00 22.91
CA ASP A 99 -21.19 -0.40 22.73
C ASP A 99 -20.55 -1.05 21.51
N VAL A 100 -19.22 -1.21 21.54
CA VAL A 100 -18.50 -2.04 20.56
C VAL A 100 -18.84 -3.54 20.72
N ASP A 101 -19.43 -3.90 21.86
CA ASP A 101 -19.62 -5.30 22.27
C ASP A 101 -21.00 -5.94 21.95
N ALA A 102 -22.03 -5.17 21.62
CA ALA A 102 -23.41 -5.66 21.55
C ALA A 102 -23.88 -6.31 20.22
N VAL A 103 -23.12 -6.21 19.10
CA VAL A 103 -23.44 -6.93 17.82
C VAL A 103 -22.81 -8.32 17.78
N GLN A 104 -22.72 -8.98 18.92
CA GLN A 104 -22.07 -10.28 19.08
C GLN A 104 -23.00 -11.48 19.13
N GLY A 105 -24.25 -11.36 18.70
CA GLY A 105 -25.12 -12.49 18.45
C GLY A 105 -24.64 -13.34 17.27
N LYS A 106 -23.81 -14.38 17.53
CA LYS A 106 -23.24 -15.36 16.58
C LYS A 106 -22.10 -14.90 15.68
N ARG A 107 -21.24 -13.99 16.10
CA ARG A 107 -19.87 -14.00 15.64
C ARG A 107 -19.10 -15.06 16.42
N GLN A 108 -18.64 -16.13 15.76
CA GLN A 108 -17.38 -16.71 16.19
C GLN A 108 -16.38 -15.55 16.16
N PHE A 109 -16.04 -15.03 17.33
CA PHE A 109 -14.86 -14.20 17.49
C PHE A 109 -13.73 -14.95 16.78
N LYS A 110 -13.09 -14.36 15.79
CA LYS A 110 -11.67 -14.63 15.67
C LYS A 110 -11.14 -14.19 17.02
N LYS A 111 -10.97 -15.14 17.92
CA LYS A 111 -10.27 -14.96 19.18
C LYS A 111 -9.05 -14.16 18.81
N GLU A 112 -8.82 -13.02 19.42
CA GLU A 112 -7.59 -12.29 19.19
C GLU A 112 -6.48 -13.26 19.49
N LEU A 113 -5.79 -13.71 18.45
CA LEU A 113 -4.81 -14.77 18.59
C LEU A 113 -3.58 -14.15 19.26
N ILE A 114 -3.14 -14.76 20.33
CA ILE A 114 -1.94 -14.28 21.05
C ILE A 114 -0.70 -14.61 20.21
N PRO A 115 0.18 -13.63 19.91
CA PRO A 115 1.40 -13.88 19.17
C PRO A 115 2.37 -14.75 19.98
N VAL A 116 2.95 -15.76 19.34
CA VAL A 116 3.95 -16.65 19.93
C VAL A 116 5.20 -16.66 19.06
N GLY A 117 6.37 -16.43 19.67
CA GLY A 117 7.65 -16.49 18.97
C GLY A 117 7.84 -15.37 17.93
N ILE A 118 7.09 -14.27 18.05
CA ILE A 118 7.23 -13.10 17.18
C ILE A 118 8.44 -12.29 17.66
N VAL A 119 9.32 -11.93 16.72
CA VAL A 119 10.46 -11.06 16.97
C VAL A 119 10.04 -9.62 16.72
N GLU A 120 10.28 -8.77 17.71
CA GLU A 120 10.07 -7.32 17.57
C GLU A 120 11.01 -6.70 16.54
N GLU A 121 10.56 -5.64 15.91
CA GLU A 121 11.37 -4.89 14.95
C GLU A 121 12.54 -4.21 15.68
N ALA A 122 13.75 -4.39 15.13
CA ALA A 122 14.97 -3.76 15.63
C ALA A 122 14.88 -2.22 15.54
N ASP A 123 15.72 -1.55 16.32
CA ASP A 123 15.89 -0.11 16.22
C ASP A 123 16.41 0.34 14.85
N ASP A 124 16.34 1.65 14.60
CA ASP A 124 16.64 2.19 13.26
C ASP A 124 18.16 2.13 12.96
N GLU A 125 19.02 2.17 13.98
CA GLU A 125 20.48 2.07 13.81
C GLU A 125 20.90 0.67 13.36
N LYS A 126 20.39 -0.35 14.00
CA LYS A 126 20.65 -1.75 13.64
C LYS A 126 20.12 -2.07 12.24
N LYS A 127 18.92 -1.58 11.90
CA LYS A 127 18.36 -1.71 10.54
C LYS A 127 19.24 -1.03 9.50
N ASP A 128 19.68 0.19 9.77
CA ASP A 128 20.53 0.96 8.85
C ASP A 128 21.85 0.23 8.56
N LEU A 129 22.54 -0.24 9.60
CA LEU A 129 23.79 -0.98 9.44
C LEU A 129 23.59 -2.26 8.60
N ALA A 130 22.59 -3.07 8.95
CA ALA A 130 22.30 -4.31 8.25
C ALA A 130 21.90 -4.07 6.77
N TYR A 131 21.05 -3.08 6.51
CA TYR A 131 20.62 -2.78 5.15
C TYR A 131 21.71 -2.14 4.28
N ARG A 132 22.53 -1.24 4.83
CA ARG A 132 23.69 -0.68 4.12
C ARG A 132 24.65 -1.77 3.71
N MET A 133 24.96 -2.67 4.62
CA MET A 133 25.84 -3.78 4.33
C MET A 133 25.23 -4.75 3.33
N LEU A 134 23.93 -5.09 3.47
CA LEU A 134 23.22 -5.89 2.47
C LEU A 134 23.31 -5.28 1.07
N MET A 135 23.04 -3.97 0.96
CA MET A 135 23.02 -3.27 -0.33
C MET A 135 24.42 -3.18 -0.96
N SER A 136 25.48 -3.12 -0.18
CA SER A 136 26.85 -3.07 -0.69
C SER A 136 27.27 -4.35 -1.42
N PHE A 137 26.67 -5.50 -1.06
CA PHE A 137 26.90 -6.77 -1.76
C PHE A 137 26.18 -6.88 -3.10
N TYR A 138 25.16 -6.05 -3.32
CA TYR A 138 24.30 -6.11 -4.50
C TYR A 138 24.23 -4.74 -5.20
N PRO A 139 25.33 -4.26 -5.79
CA PRO A 139 25.32 -2.99 -6.50
C PRO A 139 24.30 -2.99 -7.66
N LEU A 140 23.88 -1.81 -8.09
CA LEU A 140 22.93 -1.66 -9.19
C LEU A 140 23.52 -2.28 -10.47
N LYS A 141 22.89 -3.34 -10.99
CA LYS A 141 23.35 -4.04 -12.20
C LYS A 141 23.09 -3.21 -13.46
N ALA A 142 23.93 -3.43 -14.49
CA ALA A 142 23.87 -2.68 -15.74
C ALA A 142 22.49 -2.73 -16.41
N SER A 143 21.83 -3.88 -16.43
CA SER A 143 20.48 -4.01 -17.01
C SER A 143 19.43 -3.16 -16.31
N HIS A 144 19.49 -3.04 -14.98
CA HIS A 144 18.60 -2.16 -14.22
C HIS A 144 18.91 -0.67 -14.44
N ARG A 145 20.20 -0.34 -14.58
CA ARG A 145 20.61 1.01 -14.94
C ARG A 145 20.06 1.39 -16.32
N VAL A 146 20.27 0.56 -17.34
CA VAL A 146 19.73 0.76 -18.70
C VAL A 146 18.20 0.91 -18.68
N TRP A 147 17.53 0.11 -17.86
CA TRP A 147 16.08 0.24 -17.73
C TRP A 147 15.66 1.61 -17.14
N LEU A 148 16.34 2.09 -16.09
CA LEU A 148 16.08 3.42 -15.51
C LEU A 148 16.43 4.55 -16.49
N GLU A 149 17.52 4.41 -17.26
CA GLU A 149 17.89 5.35 -18.33
C GLU A 149 16.82 5.40 -19.43
N GLY A 150 16.21 4.26 -19.78
CA GLY A 150 15.04 4.19 -20.66
C GLY A 150 13.82 4.91 -20.11
N ASP A 151 13.67 4.99 -18.79
CA ASP A 151 12.68 5.81 -18.09
C ASP A 151 13.13 7.29 -17.93
N GLY A 152 14.22 7.70 -18.60
CA GLY A 152 14.71 9.10 -18.60
C GLY A 152 15.67 9.44 -17.45
N TRP A 153 16.16 8.47 -16.71
CA TRP A 153 17.15 8.72 -15.65
C TRP A 153 18.49 9.16 -16.25
N ARG A 154 19.18 10.03 -15.52
CA ARG A 154 20.50 10.57 -15.83
C ARG A 154 21.47 10.33 -14.68
N ASP A 155 22.77 10.46 -14.91
CA ASP A 155 23.81 10.22 -13.90
C ASP A 155 23.51 10.94 -12.58
N VAL A 156 23.06 12.19 -12.62
CA VAL A 156 22.71 12.96 -11.43
C VAL A 156 21.66 12.28 -10.52
N PHE A 157 20.77 11.47 -11.07
CA PHE A 157 19.77 10.74 -10.26
C PHE A 157 20.41 9.51 -9.62
N PHE A 158 21.31 8.83 -10.32
CA PHE A 158 22.08 7.71 -9.77
C PHE A 158 23.01 8.20 -8.66
N ASP A 159 23.72 9.33 -8.86
CA ASP A 159 24.63 9.91 -7.87
C ASP A 159 23.92 10.40 -6.60
N ASN A 160 22.65 10.77 -6.72
CA ASN A 160 21.81 11.19 -5.59
C ASN A 160 20.92 10.07 -5.04
N SER A 161 21.10 8.84 -5.52
CA SER A 161 20.35 7.68 -5.07
C SER A 161 21.26 6.60 -4.52
N MET A 162 20.73 5.82 -3.58
CA MET A 162 21.37 4.60 -3.10
C MET A 162 20.51 3.43 -3.58
N LEU A 163 20.85 2.86 -4.73
CA LEU A 163 20.10 1.75 -5.34
C LEU A 163 20.93 0.48 -5.32
N CYS A 164 20.25 -0.65 -5.21
CA CYS A 164 20.84 -1.97 -5.34
C CYS A 164 20.00 -2.86 -6.25
N SER A 165 20.55 -4.04 -6.59
CA SER A 165 19.89 -5.02 -7.45
C SER A 165 19.85 -6.36 -6.75
N PHE A 166 18.68 -6.74 -6.24
CA PHE A 166 18.52 -8.08 -5.66
C PHE A 166 18.41 -9.14 -6.73
N PRO A 167 19.18 -10.25 -6.61
CA PRO A 167 19.06 -11.40 -7.50
C PRO A 167 17.76 -12.17 -7.24
N ALA A 168 17.36 -12.99 -8.21
CA ALA A 168 16.32 -13.99 -8.02
C ALA A 168 16.68 -14.93 -6.86
N ASP A 169 15.68 -15.50 -6.20
CA ASP A 169 15.91 -16.56 -5.22
C ASP A 169 16.36 -17.83 -5.91
N ASP A 170 17.19 -18.65 -5.26
CA ASP A 170 17.83 -19.84 -5.84
C ASP A 170 16.82 -20.79 -6.49
N TRP A 171 15.61 -20.91 -5.96
CA TRP A 171 14.57 -21.74 -6.57
C TRP A 171 13.92 -21.07 -7.79
N MET A 172 13.86 -19.73 -7.84
CA MET A 172 13.38 -18.98 -9.00
C MET A 172 14.37 -19.09 -10.18
N GLU A 173 15.70 -19.16 -9.92
CA GLU A 173 16.69 -19.45 -10.94
C GLU A 173 16.43 -20.79 -11.64
N TYR A 174 15.97 -21.80 -10.90
CA TYR A 174 15.65 -23.11 -11.49
C TYR A 174 14.49 -23.02 -12.51
N TYR A 175 13.51 -22.17 -12.28
CA TYR A 175 12.39 -21.94 -13.19
C TYR A 175 12.73 -21.00 -14.35
N HIS A 176 13.64 -20.05 -14.15
CA HIS A 176 14.04 -19.07 -15.16
C HIS A 176 15.26 -19.51 -15.99
N LYS A 177 15.97 -20.56 -15.62
CA LYS A 177 17.11 -21.13 -16.40
C LYS A 177 16.80 -21.51 -17.85
N LYS A 178 15.55 -21.43 -18.28
CA LYS A 178 15.14 -21.64 -19.67
C LYS A 178 15.13 -20.37 -20.54
N THR A 179 15.36 -19.18 -19.99
CA THR A 179 15.46 -17.94 -20.75
C THR A 179 16.86 -17.36 -20.61
N SER A 180 17.61 -17.44 -21.70
CA SER A 180 19.06 -17.38 -21.83
C SER A 180 19.76 -16.03 -21.57
N PHE A 181 19.13 -14.99 -21.08
CA PHE A 181 19.74 -13.67 -20.93
C PHE A 181 20.22 -13.31 -19.51
N ASP A 182 19.62 -13.87 -18.45
CA ASP A 182 19.93 -13.51 -17.06
C ASP A 182 21.02 -14.40 -16.41
N VAL A 183 21.46 -15.44 -17.09
CA VAL A 183 22.35 -16.48 -16.52
C VAL A 183 23.80 -16.00 -16.37
N LEU A 184 24.23 -15.02 -17.16
CA LEU A 184 25.64 -14.56 -17.16
C LEU A 184 25.94 -13.57 -16.01
N GLU A 185 24.96 -12.81 -15.54
CA GLU A 185 25.14 -11.85 -14.43
C GLU A 185 24.93 -12.47 -13.04
N ALA A 186 24.20 -13.58 -12.93
CA ALA A 186 23.88 -14.21 -11.64
C ALA A 186 25.03 -15.03 -11.04
N ASN A 187 26.00 -15.47 -11.86
CA ASN A 187 27.07 -16.37 -11.40
C ASN A 187 28.15 -15.68 -10.55
N ASP A 188 28.24 -14.35 -10.58
CA ASP A 188 29.26 -13.58 -9.85
C ASP A 188 28.74 -12.94 -8.55
N LEU A 189 27.43 -13.01 -8.28
CA LEU A 189 26.86 -12.43 -7.06
C LEU A 189 26.91 -13.43 -5.90
N PRO A 190 27.25 -12.97 -4.68
CA PRO A 190 27.26 -13.84 -3.52
C PRO A 190 25.85 -14.37 -3.21
N SER A 191 25.78 -15.61 -2.71
CA SER A 191 24.51 -16.19 -2.28
C SER A 191 23.92 -15.43 -1.09
N ARG A 192 22.60 -15.48 -0.94
CA ARG A 192 21.90 -14.79 0.16
C ARG A 192 22.39 -15.24 1.55
N SER A 193 22.70 -16.52 1.71
CA SER A 193 23.24 -17.05 2.97
C SER A 193 24.66 -16.58 3.24
N SER A 194 25.54 -16.51 2.21
CA SER A 194 26.89 -16.01 2.37
C SER A 194 26.91 -14.52 2.71
N VAL A 195 26.01 -13.71 2.15
CA VAL A 195 25.84 -12.30 2.52
C VAL A 195 25.39 -12.16 3.98
N CYS A 196 24.39 -12.95 4.41
CA CYS A 196 23.97 -12.94 5.80
C CYS A 196 25.11 -13.31 6.76
N ALA A 197 25.92 -14.32 6.39
CA ALA A 197 27.08 -14.71 7.18
C ALA A 197 28.14 -13.59 7.26
N ALA A 198 28.39 -12.88 6.16
CA ALA A 198 29.29 -11.74 6.13
C ALA A 198 28.80 -10.59 7.01
N ILE A 199 27.50 -10.27 6.99
CA ILE A 199 26.90 -9.24 7.85
C ILE A 199 27.07 -9.60 9.33
N ILE A 200 26.82 -10.86 9.70
CA ILE A 200 26.97 -11.34 11.07
C ILE A 200 28.42 -11.31 11.52
N ASN A 201 29.34 -11.69 10.67
CA ASN A 201 30.77 -11.67 11.00
C ASN A 201 31.27 -10.25 11.26
N GLU A 202 30.74 -9.24 10.58
CA GLU A 202 31.15 -7.84 10.74
C GLU A 202 30.40 -7.14 11.88
N LEU A 203 29.08 -7.35 11.99
CA LEU A 203 28.22 -6.58 12.90
C LEU A 203 27.82 -7.33 14.19
N GLY A 204 28.15 -8.64 14.28
CA GLY A 204 27.82 -9.46 15.45
C GLY A 204 26.67 -10.45 15.19
N SER A 205 26.56 -11.44 16.07
CA SER A 205 25.67 -12.60 15.92
C SER A 205 24.18 -12.27 15.88
N ASP A 206 23.77 -11.16 16.47
CA ASP A 206 22.38 -10.70 16.53
C ASP A 206 22.04 -9.62 15.50
N ALA A 207 23.00 -9.25 14.62
CA ALA A 207 22.88 -8.15 13.66
C ALA A 207 21.62 -8.20 12.79
N LEU A 208 21.11 -9.37 12.48
CA LEU A 208 19.95 -9.59 11.61
C LEU A 208 18.64 -9.81 12.38
N LEU A 209 18.72 -10.02 13.70
CA LEU A 209 17.54 -10.28 14.53
C LEU A 209 16.69 -9.01 14.65
N GLY A 210 15.41 -9.12 14.28
CA GLY A 210 14.46 -8.00 14.30
C GLY A 210 14.55 -7.08 13.06
N VAL A 211 15.45 -7.37 12.11
CA VAL A 211 15.55 -6.59 10.87
C VAL A 211 14.58 -7.19 9.82
N PRO A 212 13.56 -6.46 9.35
CA PRO A 212 12.59 -6.99 8.41
C PRO A 212 13.22 -7.47 7.11
N GLY A 213 12.80 -8.65 6.69
CA GLY A 213 13.35 -9.34 5.53
C GLY A 213 14.33 -10.45 5.90
N PHE A 214 14.96 -10.43 7.06
CA PHE A 214 15.89 -11.48 7.51
C PHE A 214 15.20 -12.52 8.40
N TYR A 215 15.62 -13.78 8.28
CA TYR A 215 15.07 -14.90 9.04
C TYR A 215 16.01 -16.10 9.05
N LEU A 216 15.80 -17.06 9.96
CA LEU A 216 16.50 -18.33 9.99
C LEU A 216 15.82 -19.33 9.03
N LYS A 217 16.58 -19.82 8.07
CA LYS A 217 16.20 -20.89 7.15
C LYS A 217 16.87 -22.19 7.60
N LYS A 218 16.14 -23.30 7.53
CA LYS A 218 16.66 -24.61 7.86
C LYS A 218 17.05 -25.34 6.57
N ASP A 219 18.30 -25.84 6.52
CA ASP A 219 18.72 -26.75 5.46
C ASP A 219 17.95 -28.06 5.58
N LYS A 220 17.30 -28.49 4.51
CA LYS A 220 16.46 -29.69 4.51
C LYS A 220 17.26 -30.99 4.64
N ARG A 221 18.54 -30.99 4.22
CA ARG A 221 19.40 -32.16 4.22
C ARG A 221 20.15 -32.33 5.54
N THR A 222 20.75 -31.24 6.04
CA THR A 222 21.58 -31.30 7.25
C THR A 222 20.80 -30.99 8.53
N GLY A 223 19.67 -30.27 8.40
CA GLY A 223 18.91 -29.77 9.54
C GLY A 223 19.50 -28.52 10.20
N GLU A 224 20.65 -28.05 9.73
CA GLU A 224 21.31 -26.86 10.25
C GLU A 224 20.54 -25.60 9.91
N LYS A 225 20.56 -24.60 10.80
CA LYS A 225 19.92 -23.31 10.62
C LYS A 225 20.96 -22.28 10.22
N TYR A 226 20.59 -21.44 9.27
CA TYR A 226 21.42 -20.34 8.79
C TYR A 226 20.56 -19.12 8.48
N TRP A 227 21.12 -17.93 8.61
CA TRP A 227 20.44 -16.69 8.27
C TRP A 227 20.25 -16.56 6.76
N TYR A 228 19.10 -16.05 6.38
CA TYR A 228 18.69 -15.82 5.02
C TYR A 228 17.85 -14.54 4.93
N PHE A 229 17.63 -13.99 3.72
CA PHE A 229 16.74 -12.87 3.58
C PHE A 229 15.72 -13.08 2.46
N GLU A 230 14.53 -12.49 2.66
CA GLU A 230 13.44 -12.48 1.68
C GLU A 230 13.44 -11.13 0.96
N ALA A 231 13.83 -11.15 -0.30
CA ALA A 231 13.69 -10.03 -1.22
C ALA A 231 13.28 -10.56 -2.60
N ARG A 232 12.46 -9.82 -3.29
CA ARG A 232 12.15 -10.15 -4.68
C ARG A 232 13.31 -9.74 -5.58
N SER A 233 13.49 -10.43 -6.74
CA SER A 233 14.41 -9.95 -7.79
C SER A 233 13.98 -8.57 -8.26
N GLY A 234 14.91 -7.64 -8.36
CA GLY A 234 14.60 -6.29 -8.82
C GLY A 234 15.46 -5.19 -8.21
N ILE A 235 15.04 -3.96 -8.42
CA ILE A 235 15.73 -2.78 -7.94
C ILE A 235 15.30 -2.46 -6.51
N GLY A 236 16.24 -2.47 -5.58
CA GLY A 236 16.04 -2.09 -4.19
C GLY A 236 16.15 -0.57 -4.01
N PHE A 237 15.11 0.03 -3.44
CA PHE A 237 15.00 1.43 -3.07
C PHE A 237 14.99 1.55 -1.55
N PRO A 238 16.01 2.16 -0.93
CA PRO A 238 16.01 2.40 0.51
C PRO A 238 15.03 3.51 0.88
N LEU A 239 14.35 3.34 2.00
CA LEU A 239 13.56 4.36 2.67
C LEU A 239 14.31 4.84 3.90
N PHE A 240 14.49 6.15 4.00
CA PHE A 240 15.23 6.78 5.08
C PHE A 240 14.28 7.42 6.10
N ASN A 241 14.70 7.42 7.37
CA ASN A 241 14.07 8.23 8.40
C ASN A 241 14.64 9.66 8.42
N GLU A 242 14.22 10.48 9.41
CA GLU A 242 14.67 11.86 9.59
C GLU A 242 16.15 12.00 9.94
N LYS A 243 16.81 10.92 10.38
CA LYS A 243 18.26 10.88 10.64
C LYS A 243 19.07 10.47 9.40
N GLY A 244 18.40 10.02 8.33
CA GLY A 244 19.06 9.49 7.12
C GLY A 244 19.49 8.03 7.28
N GLN A 245 18.89 7.32 8.23
CA GLN A 245 19.07 5.88 8.44
C GLN A 245 18.10 5.11 7.55
N ILE A 246 18.57 4.02 6.94
CA ILE A 246 17.73 3.13 6.15
C ILE A 246 16.86 2.30 7.09
N VAL A 247 15.57 2.54 7.07
CA VAL A 247 14.60 1.86 7.93
C VAL A 247 13.79 0.79 7.21
N ARG A 248 13.83 0.78 5.88
CA ARG A 248 13.20 -0.22 5.03
C ARG A 248 13.82 -0.22 3.64
N ILE A 249 13.74 -1.36 2.94
CA ILE A 249 14.00 -1.43 1.51
C ILE A 249 12.73 -1.87 0.81
N ARG A 250 12.33 -1.15 -0.24
CA ARG A 250 11.28 -1.57 -1.16
C ARG A 250 11.91 -2.00 -2.48
N VAL A 251 11.45 -3.12 -2.99
CA VAL A 251 11.96 -3.69 -4.23
C VAL A 251 10.94 -3.44 -5.32
N ARG A 252 11.35 -2.76 -6.38
CA ARG A 252 10.64 -2.76 -7.65
C ARG A 252 10.97 -4.06 -8.35
N MET A 253 9.99 -4.93 -8.42
CA MET A 253 10.19 -6.29 -8.90
C MET A 253 10.42 -6.33 -10.42
N ASP A 254 11.32 -7.20 -10.86
CA ASP A 254 11.54 -7.51 -12.27
C ASP A 254 10.37 -8.29 -12.87
N PHE A 255 9.77 -9.15 -12.04
CA PHE A 255 8.69 -10.05 -12.42
C PHE A 255 7.47 -9.82 -11.56
N MET A 256 6.30 -10.04 -12.15
CA MET A 256 5.04 -10.01 -11.43
C MET A 256 4.96 -11.16 -10.43
N ASP A 257 4.62 -10.82 -9.17
CA ASP A 257 4.36 -11.82 -8.14
C ASP A 257 2.90 -12.28 -8.27
N VAL A 258 2.71 -13.44 -8.88
CA VAL A 258 1.42 -14.08 -9.04
C VAL A 258 1.42 -15.41 -8.28
N SER A 259 0.23 -15.84 -7.85
CA SER A 259 0.07 -17.07 -7.05
C SER A 259 0.42 -18.36 -7.81
N LYS A 260 0.66 -18.29 -9.11
CA LYS A 260 1.00 -19.42 -9.98
C LYS A 260 2.12 -19.07 -10.94
N SER A 261 2.86 -20.09 -11.39
CA SER A 261 3.86 -19.98 -12.47
C SER A 261 3.21 -19.49 -13.76
N TYR A 262 3.92 -18.68 -14.50
CA TYR A 262 3.46 -18.12 -15.77
C TYR A 262 4.45 -18.39 -16.89
N GLN A 263 3.96 -18.37 -18.13
CA GLN A 263 4.70 -18.57 -19.36
C GLN A 263 4.65 -17.31 -20.22
N LYS A 264 5.52 -17.19 -21.21
CA LYS A 264 5.42 -16.17 -22.27
C LYS A 264 4.80 -16.77 -23.52
N ASP A 265 3.92 -16.04 -24.17
CA ASP A 265 3.48 -16.35 -25.54
C ASP A 265 4.46 -15.79 -26.58
N ASP A 266 4.20 -16.06 -27.86
CA ASP A 266 5.02 -15.61 -28.99
C ASP A 266 5.10 -14.07 -29.11
N ARG A 267 4.18 -13.33 -28.50
CA ARG A 267 4.14 -11.87 -28.44
C ARG A 267 4.91 -11.32 -27.22
N GLY A 268 5.47 -12.20 -26.39
CA GLY A 268 6.15 -11.82 -25.14
C GLY A 268 5.22 -11.48 -23.98
N LEU A 269 3.91 -11.74 -24.11
CA LEU A 269 2.95 -11.52 -23.04
C LEU A 269 2.94 -12.71 -22.07
N TYR A 270 2.97 -12.41 -20.77
CA TYR A 270 2.90 -13.44 -19.74
C TYR A 270 1.48 -13.97 -19.58
N PHE A 271 1.34 -15.28 -19.45
CA PHE A 271 0.05 -15.91 -19.17
C PHE A 271 0.20 -17.11 -18.23
N ILE A 272 -0.93 -17.45 -17.57
CA ILE A 272 -1.09 -18.67 -16.76
C ILE A 272 -2.02 -19.58 -17.54
N SER A 273 -1.62 -20.86 -17.72
CA SER A 273 -2.47 -21.91 -18.26
C SER A 273 -2.84 -22.89 -17.16
N GLU A 274 -4.14 -23.12 -16.97
CA GLU A 274 -4.63 -24.15 -16.02
C GLU A 274 -5.06 -25.44 -16.76
N ASP A 275 -5.56 -25.26 -17.98
CA ASP A 275 -5.86 -26.30 -18.94
C ASP A 275 -5.64 -25.74 -20.35
N ASP A 276 -5.72 -26.59 -21.36
CA ASP A 276 -5.42 -26.22 -22.76
C ASP A 276 -6.40 -25.17 -23.35
N ASN A 277 -7.48 -24.86 -22.66
CA ASN A 277 -8.55 -24.02 -23.17
C ASN A 277 -8.65 -22.64 -22.49
N LEU A 278 -7.94 -22.40 -21.39
CA LEU A 278 -8.11 -21.16 -20.64
C LEU A 278 -6.78 -20.49 -20.30
N LYS A 279 -6.42 -19.48 -21.10
CA LYS A 279 -5.25 -18.62 -20.83
C LYS A 279 -5.66 -17.38 -20.06
N ARG A 280 -4.91 -17.06 -18.99
CA ARG A 280 -5.03 -15.82 -18.24
C ARG A 280 -3.77 -14.99 -18.42
N TYR A 281 -3.91 -13.84 -19.06
CA TYR A 281 -2.81 -12.91 -19.28
C TYR A 281 -2.52 -12.11 -18.02
N VAL A 282 -1.25 -11.97 -17.70
CA VAL A 282 -0.77 -11.36 -16.46
C VAL A 282 -0.06 -10.05 -16.77
N SER A 283 -0.46 -8.99 -16.11
CA SER A 283 0.19 -7.69 -16.22
C SER A 283 0.25 -7.00 -14.86
N TRP A 284 1.06 -5.94 -14.74
CA TRP A 284 1.09 -5.10 -13.54
C TRP A 284 -0.26 -4.45 -13.19
N LYS A 285 -1.17 -4.37 -14.17
CA LYS A 285 -2.54 -3.84 -13.97
C LYS A 285 -3.51 -4.90 -13.44
N GLY A 286 -3.10 -6.14 -13.41
CA GLY A 286 -3.89 -7.27 -12.94
C GLY A 286 -3.85 -8.46 -13.90
N VAL A 287 -4.65 -9.45 -13.62
CA VAL A 287 -4.84 -10.64 -14.44
C VAL A 287 -6.06 -10.46 -15.31
N MET A 288 -5.94 -10.80 -16.59
CA MET A 288 -6.99 -10.72 -17.59
C MET A 288 -7.29 -12.12 -18.14
N LYS A 289 -8.56 -12.49 -18.19
CA LYS A 289 -9.04 -13.70 -18.82
C LYS A 289 -9.23 -13.44 -20.30
N LEU A 290 -8.74 -14.33 -21.16
CA LEU A 290 -9.03 -14.30 -22.60
C LEU A 290 -10.35 -15.04 -22.85
N ASN A 291 -11.33 -14.32 -23.41
CA ASN A 291 -12.60 -14.90 -23.78
C ASN A 291 -12.48 -15.60 -25.14
N PRO A 292 -13.42 -16.53 -25.48
CA PRO A 292 -13.43 -17.24 -26.79
C PRO A 292 -13.53 -16.32 -28.00
N ASP A 293 -14.08 -15.11 -27.84
CA ASP A 293 -14.20 -14.08 -28.87
C ASP A 293 -12.91 -13.24 -29.05
N GLY A 294 -11.84 -13.56 -28.29
CA GLY A 294 -10.57 -12.85 -28.34
C GLY A 294 -10.52 -11.58 -27.47
N THR A 295 -11.59 -11.22 -26.78
CA THR A 295 -11.59 -10.09 -25.85
C THR A 295 -10.92 -10.44 -24.53
N LEU A 296 -10.32 -9.42 -23.86
CA LEU A 296 -9.72 -9.58 -22.55
C LEU A 296 -10.65 -8.99 -21.49
N GLU A 297 -11.00 -9.81 -20.49
CA GLU A 297 -11.79 -9.42 -19.33
C GLU A 297 -10.96 -9.50 -18.06
N LYS A 298 -11.16 -8.53 -17.13
CA LYS A 298 -10.43 -8.52 -15.87
C LYS A 298 -10.83 -9.71 -15.01
N GLU A 299 -9.82 -10.50 -14.60
CA GLU A 299 -10.03 -11.64 -13.70
C GLU A 299 -10.34 -11.14 -12.27
N THR A 300 -11.39 -11.65 -11.69
CA THR A 300 -11.85 -11.27 -10.34
C THR A 300 -11.50 -12.32 -9.28
N ASP A 301 -11.12 -13.53 -9.67
CA ASP A 301 -10.72 -14.59 -8.74
C ASP A 301 -9.45 -14.19 -7.99
N LYS A 302 -9.50 -14.24 -6.66
CA LYS A 302 -8.40 -13.86 -5.77
C LYS A 302 -7.12 -14.67 -5.98
N LYS A 303 -7.24 -15.92 -6.44
CA LYS A 303 -6.07 -16.80 -6.72
C LYS A 303 -5.19 -16.31 -7.89
N TYR A 304 -5.71 -15.40 -8.71
CA TYR A 304 -4.99 -14.82 -9.85
C TYR A 304 -4.62 -13.34 -9.67
N ARG A 305 -4.75 -12.80 -8.47
CA ARG A 305 -4.37 -11.41 -8.22
C ARG A 305 -2.86 -11.25 -8.28
N CYS A 306 -2.41 -10.26 -9.01
CA CYS A 306 -1.04 -9.79 -8.96
C CYS A 306 -0.83 -8.89 -7.75
N THR A 307 0.37 -8.95 -7.16
CA THR A 307 0.82 -7.93 -6.20
C THR A 307 1.22 -6.66 -6.94
N GLY A 308 1.35 -5.55 -6.22
CA GLY A 308 1.86 -4.30 -6.79
C GLY A 308 3.30 -4.45 -7.29
N LYS A 309 3.75 -3.50 -8.13
CA LYS A 309 5.13 -3.47 -8.67
C LYS A 309 6.22 -3.38 -7.59
N TYR A 310 5.91 -2.81 -6.45
CA TYR A 310 6.83 -2.59 -5.34
C TYR A 310 6.43 -3.43 -4.15
N ARG A 311 7.41 -4.09 -3.54
CA ARG A 311 7.22 -4.88 -2.33
C ARG A 311 8.31 -4.55 -1.32
N GLY A 312 7.91 -4.25 -0.08
CA GLY A 312 8.86 -4.09 1.02
C GLY A 312 9.48 -5.43 1.40
N MET A 313 10.74 -5.42 1.82
CA MET A 313 11.35 -6.58 2.45
C MET A 313 10.61 -6.90 3.74
N SER A 314 10.20 -8.16 3.89
CA SER A 314 9.47 -8.65 5.07
C SER A 314 9.74 -10.14 5.21
N SER A 315 9.94 -10.58 6.42
CA SER A 315 10.08 -12.00 6.77
C SER A 315 8.99 -12.41 7.75
N PHE A 316 7.76 -12.13 7.38
CA PHE A 316 6.58 -12.44 8.18
C PHE A 316 5.50 -13.13 7.32
N LEU A 317 5.09 -14.31 7.79
CA LEU A 317 3.94 -15.01 7.28
C LEU A 317 3.19 -15.63 8.47
N GLN A 318 2.03 -15.07 8.78
CA GLN A 318 1.23 -15.50 9.92
C GLN A 318 0.64 -16.90 9.70
N VAL A 319 0.83 -17.78 10.67
CA VAL A 319 0.17 -19.07 10.76
C VAL A 319 -0.66 -19.12 12.03
N ASP A 320 -1.97 -19.21 11.86
CA ASP A 320 -2.92 -19.23 12.95
C ASP A 320 -3.05 -20.65 13.53
N ASN A 321 -2.99 -20.76 14.87
CA ASN A 321 -3.45 -21.92 15.61
C ASN A 321 -4.71 -21.53 16.39
N VAL A 322 -5.85 -21.71 15.75
CA VAL A 322 -7.15 -21.27 16.28
C VAL A 322 -7.54 -22.04 17.54
N GLU A 323 -7.18 -23.32 17.64
CA GLU A 323 -7.46 -24.17 18.82
C GLU A 323 -6.70 -23.69 20.05
N ALA A 324 -5.40 -23.38 19.87
CA ALA A 324 -4.57 -22.84 20.94
C ALA A 324 -4.83 -21.35 21.20
N GLY A 325 -5.58 -20.66 20.35
CA GLY A 325 -5.79 -19.21 20.44
C GLY A 325 -4.53 -18.41 20.21
N THR A 326 -3.59 -18.91 19.39
CA THR A 326 -2.28 -18.28 19.11
C THR A 326 -2.03 -18.15 17.61
N TYR A 327 -1.07 -17.32 17.23
CA TYR A 327 -0.48 -17.35 15.90
C TYR A 327 1.05 -17.25 15.98
N THR A 328 1.73 -17.78 14.98
CA THR A 328 3.18 -17.73 14.87
C THR A 328 3.60 -17.19 13.51
N ASN A 329 4.85 -16.70 13.42
CA ASN A 329 5.46 -16.42 12.14
C ASN A 329 6.03 -17.71 11.54
N LEU A 330 5.73 -18.01 10.28
CA LEU A 330 6.30 -19.17 9.58
C LEU A 330 7.82 -19.02 9.40
N TYR A 331 8.32 -17.77 9.26
CA TYR A 331 9.75 -17.49 9.16
C TYR A 331 10.34 -17.40 10.58
N GLU A 332 11.15 -18.39 10.95
CA GLU A 332 11.81 -18.41 12.27
C GLU A 332 12.73 -17.19 12.44
N CYS A 333 12.63 -16.49 13.55
CA CYS A 333 13.30 -15.22 13.82
C CYS A 333 13.02 -14.12 12.80
N GLY A 334 11.99 -14.28 11.96
CA GLY A 334 11.61 -13.26 11.00
C GLY A 334 10.77 -12.14 11.62
N THR A 335 10.76 -11.00 10.97
CA THR A 335 10.10 -9.77 11.42
C THR A 335 9.22 -9.18 10.33
N GLU A 336 8.06 -8.67 10.72
CA GLU A 336 7.13 -8.04 9.80
C GLU A 336 7.71 -6.74 9.23
N GLY A 337 7.69 -6.63 7.90
CA GLY A 337 8.04 -5.43 7.17
C GLY A 337 6.82 -4.59 6.84
N SER A 338 6.31 -3.79 7.79
CA SER A 338 5.20 -2.89 7.51
C SER A 338 5.59 -1.83 6.47
N ASN A 339 4.63 -1.41 5.64
CA ASN A 339 4.82 -0.25 4.78
C ASN A 339 4.97 1.01 5.64
N ILE A 340 6.00 1.79 5.40
CA ILE A 340 6.33 3.01 6.14
C ILE A 340 6.50 4.20 5.21
N VAL A 341 6.48 5.40 5.79
CA VAL A 341 6.85 6.64 5.12
C VAL A 341 8.38 6.75 5.08
N GLY A 342 8.91 7.28 3.99
CA GLY A 342 10.35 7.58 3.85
C GLY A 342 10.60 9.05 3.59
N LEU A 343 11.80 9.53 3.90
CA LEU A 343 12.23 10.90 3.66
C LEU A 343 13.46 10.93 2.74
N ILE A 344 13.40 11.71 1.68
CA ILE A 344 14.57 12.14 0.91
C ILE A 344 14.84 13.59 1.30
N LYS A 345 15.95 13.81 1.99
CA LYS A 345 16.35 15.16 2.44
C LYS A 345 16.76 16.03 1.26
N SER A 346 16.49 17.33 1.38
CA SER A 346 17.06 18.32 0.48
C SER A 346 18.53 18.57 0.80
N LYS A 347 19.28 19.01 -0.21
CA LYS A 347 20.60 19.61 -0.03
C LYS A 347 20.50 21.08 0.42
N ASP A 348 19.32 21.68 0.32
CA ASP A 348 19.05 23.02 0.85
C ASP A 348 18.93 22.97 2.38
N SER A 349 19.59 23.90 3.06
CA SER A 349 19.58 23.96 4.53
C SER A 349 18.30 24.54 5.12
N ASN A 350 17.53 25.31 4.33
CA ASN A 350 16.32 25.99 4.80
C ASN A 350 15.14 25.78 3.84
N PRO A 351 14.60 24.58 3.72
CA PRO A 351 13.49 24.32 2.83
C PRO A 351 12.21 24.97 3.35
N VAL A 352 11.57 25.81 2.53
CA VAL A 352 10.26 26.41 2.84
C VAL A 352 9.11 25.41 2.57
N MET A 353 9.35 24.44 1.70
CA MET A 353 8.35 23.48 1.23
C MET A 353 8.90 22.06 1.26
N ALA A 354 8.03 21.10 1.59
CA ALA A 354 8.25 19.67 1.38
C ALA A 354 7.19 19.10 0.42
N ILE A 355 7.57 18.09 -0.37
CA ILE A 355 6.65 17.45 -1.30
C ILE A 355 6.27 16.06 -0.77
N LEU A 356 4.98 15.78 -0.75
CA LEU A 356 4.38 14.50 -0.38
C LEU A 356 3.96 13.78 -1.67
N THR A 357 4.57 12.64 -1.96
CA THR A 357 4.29 11.88 -3.18
C THR A 357 4.27 10.38 -2.94
N GLU A 358 3.69 9.63 -3.86
CA GLU A 358 3.75 8.17 -3.87
C GLU A 358 4.92 7.70 -4.74
N GLY A 359 5.75 6.82 -4.19
CA GLY A 359 6.79 6.11 -4.93
C GLY A 359 8.17 6.75 -4.87
N GLU A 360 9.16 5.88 -4.73
CA GLU A 360 10.56 6.24 -4.48
C GLU A 360 11.21 6.95 -5.67
N LYS A 361 10.92 6.51 -6.91
CA LYS A 361 11.42 7.13 -8.14
C LYS A 361 11.08 8.61 -8.20
N LYS A 362 9.81 8.96 -7.95
CA LYS A 362 9.33 10.36 -7.92
C LYS A 362 10.08 11.18 -6.89
N GLY A 363 10.31 10.59 -5.71
CA GLY A 363 11.06 11.25 -4.67
C GLY A 363 12.50 11.55 -5.05
N ILE A 364 13.22 10.59 -5.65
CA ILE A 364 14.62 10.75 -6.05
C ILE A 364 14.75 11.79 -7.16
N VAL A 365 13.97 11.64 -8.24
CA VAL A 365 13.99 12.59 -9.37
C VAL A 365 13.57 13.98 -8.90
N GLY A 366 12.46 14.07 -8.16
CA GLY A 366 11.91 15.32 -7.68
C GLY A 366 12.84 16.06 -6.73
N SER A 367 13.40 15.38 -5.73
CA SER A 367 14.33 16.00 -4.77
C SER A 367 15.62 16.49 -5.46
N THR A 368 16.08 15.77 -6.47
CA THR A 368 17.26 16.16 -7.25
C THR A 368 17.01 17.41 -8.09
N LEU A 369 15.84 17.49 -8.75
CA LEU A 369 15.53 18.60 -9.67
C LEU A 369 15.00 19.84 -8.94
N LEU A 370 14.13 19.65 -7.95
CA LEU A 370 13.47 20.77 -7.24
C LEU A 370 14.26 21.22 -6.00
N LYS A 371 15.22 20.43 -5.54
CA LYS A 371 16.09 20.74 -4.37
C LYS A 371 15.30 20.96 -3.07
N VAL A 372 14.14 20.34 -2.93
CA VAL A 372 13.32 20.34 -1.71
C VAL A 372 13.20 18.94 -1.13
N PRO A 373 12.90 18.78 0.17
CA PRO A 373 12.71 17.47 0.76
C PRO A 373 11.44 16.79 0.22
N PHE A 374 11.52 15.48 0.05
CA PHE A 374 10.43 14.63 -0.39
C PHE A 374 10.06 13.60 0.67
N CYS A 375 8.80 13.59 1.05
CA CYS A 375 8.21 12.56 1.89
C CYS A 375 7.53 11.52 0.99
N ILE A 376 8.01 10.29 1.06
CA ILE A 376 7.56 9.18 0.21
C ILE A 376 6.48 8.41 0.95
N LEU A 377 5.26 8.47 0.45
CA LEU A 377 4.14 7.70 0.98
C LEU A 377 4.15 6.30 0.34
N PRO A 378 3.85 5.25 1.10
CA PRO A 378 3.85 3.87 0.58
C PRO A 378 2.71 3.59 -0.41
N GLY A 379 1.75 4.49 -0.52
CA GLY A 379 0.62 4.49 -1.43
C GLY A 379 -0.33 5.62 -1.09
N VAL A 380 -1.13 6.07 -2.05
CA VAL A 380 -2.04 7.22 -1.87
C VAL A 380 -2.97 7.07 -0.66
N ASN A 381 -3.48 5.86 -0.39
CA ASN A 381 -4.36 5.57 0.75
C ASN A 381 -3.61 5.40 2.08
N SER A 382 -2.28 5.45 2.06
CA SER A 382 -1.44 5.20 3.24
C SER A 382 -0.90 6.49 3.86
N TYR A 383 -1.45 7.63 3.50
CA TYR A 383 -1.01 8.94 4.02
C TYR A 383 -1.17 9.08 5.54
N THR A 384 -2.10 8.34 6.16
CA THR A 384 -2.28 8.37 7.61
C THR A 384 -1.01 7.95 8.35
N LYS A 385 -0.18 7.12 7.75
CA LYS A 385 1.11 6.68 8.32
C LYS A 385 2.08 7.81 8.60
N LEU A 386 1.95 8.94 7.90
CA LEU A 386 2.73 10.15 8.19
C LEU A 386 2.41 10.71 9.58
N PHE A 387 1.17 10.55 10.04
CA PHE A 387 0.67 11.13 11.29
C PHE A 387 0.57 10.12 12.45
N GLU A 388 0.52 8.84 12.13
CA GLU A 388 0.18 7.79 13.10
C GLU A 388 1.39 6.95 13.51
N THR A 389 2.32 6.69 12.57
CA THR A 389 3.52 5.89 12.87
C THR A 389 4.62 6.74 13.51
N ARG A 390 5.47 6.10 14.32
CA ARG A 390 6.65 6.74 14.93
C ARG A 390 7.52 7.42 13.87
N ILE A 391 7.88 6.70 12.80
CA ILE A 391 8.74 7.22 11.73
C ILE A 391 8.06 8.39 11.02
N GLY A 392 6.76 8.28 10.69
CA GLY A 392 6.02 9.35 10.03
C GLY A 392 5.97 10.63 10.88
N LYS A 393 5.69 10.51 12.18
CA LYS A 393 5.68 11.65 13.13
C LYS A 393 7.04 12.32 13.22
N ASN A 394 8.12 11.53 13.35
CA ASN A 394 9.47 12.05 13.42
C ASN A 394 9.86 12.79 12.12
N ILE A 395 9.48 12.26 10.96
CA ILE A 395 9.70 12.92 9.67
C ILE A 395 8.95 14.25 9.61
N LEU A 396 7.67 14.26 10.01
CA LEU A 396 6.85 15.47 10.01
C LEU A 396 7.42 16.55 10.94
N GLU A 397 7.79 16.16 12.16
CA GLU A 397 8.42 17.04 13.14
C GLU A 397 9.77 17.59 12.62
N TYR A 398 10.60 16.72 12.04
CA TYR A 398 11.85 17.15 11.41
C TYR A 398 11.63 18.20 10.31
N LEU A 399 10.66 18.01 9.43
CA LEU A 399 10.34 18.94 8.35
C LEU A 399 9.88 20.28 8.91
N ILE A 400 8.98 20.29 9.89
CA ILE A 400 8.50 21.51 10.56
C ILE A 400 9.67 22.25 11.23
N ASN A 401 10.50 21.55 11.98
CA ASN A 401 11.67 22.12 12.68
C ASN A 401 12.75 22.62 11.70
N SER A 402 12.80 22.08 10.48
CA SER A 402 13.68 22.55 9.40
C SER A 402 13.16 23.81 8.68
N GLY A 403 12.00 24.35 9.08
CA GLY A 403 11.42 25.56 8.51
C GLY A 403 10.42 25.34 7.39
N VAL A 404 10.01 24.10 7.11
CA VAL A 404 8.97 23.80 6.12
C VAL A 404 7.63 24.40 6.57
N GLN A 405 7.08 25.27 5.72
CA GLN A 405 5.80 25.93 5.93
C GLN A 405 4.70 25.32 5.07
N PHE A 406 5.05 24.84 3.88
CA PHE A 406 4.11 24.31 2.90
C PHE A 406 4.37 22.82 2.63
N PHE A 407 3.28 22.05 2.56
CA PHE A 407 3.30 20.63 2.25
C PHE A 407 2.60 20.40 0.92
N ALA A 408 3.38 20.27 -0.16
CA ALA A 408 2.84 20.10 -1.50
C ALA A 408 2.49 18.63 -1.76
N ILE A 409 1.24 18.33 -2.05
CA ILE A 409 0.76 17.01 -2.44
C ILE A 409 0.91 16.89 -3.96
N ALA A 410 1.72 15.91 -4.39
CA ALA A 410 2.02 15.67 -5.81
C ALA A 410 1.69 14.20 -6.15
N TYR A 411 0.41 13.89 -6.28
CA TYR A 411 -0.07 12.60 -6.74
C TYR A 411 -0.09 12.53 -8.26
N ASP A 412 -0.31 11.35 -8.84
CA ASP A 412 -0.34 11.15 -10.28
C ASP A 412 -1.35 12.06 -10.98
N ALA A 413 -1.03 12.55 -12.18
CA ALA A 413 -1.87 13.49 -12.92
C ALA A 413 -3.25 12.90 -13.30
N ASP A 414 -3.39 11.55 -13.35
CA ASP A 414 -4.66 10.87 -13.60
C ASP A 414 -5.66 10.92 -12.41
N ARG A 415 -5.36 11.70 -11.37
CA ARG A 415 -6.22 11.89 -10.20
C ARG A 415 -7.65 12.32 -10.56
N LEU A 416 -7.84 13.06 -11.65
CA LEU A 416 -9.17 13.51 -12.09
C LEU A 416 -10.03 12.37 -12.68
N THR A 417 -9.39 11.32 -13.18
CA THR A 417 -10.06 10.12 -13.71
C THR A 417 -10.13 8.99 -12.67
N ASN A 418 -9.37 9.11 -11.58
CA ASN A 418 -9.32 8.13 -10.50
C ASN A 418 -9.84 8.74 -9.18
N ILE A 419 -11.14 8.60 -8.96
CA ILE A 419 -11.84 9.14 -7.79
C ILE A 419 -11.22 8.72 -6.45
N ASN A 420 -10.57 7.54 -6.37
CA ASN A 420 -9.93 7.08 -5.13
C ASN A 420 -8.65 7.86 -4.84
N VAL A 421 -7.88 8.22 -5.86
CA VAL A 421 -6.71 9.08 -5.72
C VAL A 421 -7.14 10.48 -5.28
N LEU A 422 -8.18 11.03 -5.91
CA LEU A 422 -8.70 12.35 -5.58
C LEU A 422 -9.23 12.42 -4.13
N ARG A 423 -9.92 11.37 -3.67
CA ARG A 423 -10.36 11.26 -2.26
C ARG A 423 -9.20 11.17 -1.29
N SER A 424 -8.17 10.42 -1.63
CA SER A 424 -6.98 10.30 -0.77
C SER A 424 -6.21 11.61 -0.72
N GLU A 425 -6.16 12.36 -1.81
CA GLU A 425 -5.59 13.70 -1.88
C GLU A 425 -6.36 14.66 -0.97
N LYS A 426 -7.70 14.71 -1.08
CA LYS A 426 -8.55 15.49 -0.17
C LYS A 426 -8.34 15.10 1.29
N GLY A 427 -8.31 13.79 1.58
CA GLY A 427 -8.09 13.27 2.93
C GLY A 427 -6.75 13.70 3.53
N LEU A 428 -5.67 13.65 2.74
CA LEU A 428 -4.36 14.13 3.14
C LEU A 428 -4.34 15.64 3.36
N ALA A 429 -4.91 16.43 2.45
CA ALA A 429 -4.99 17.88 2.56
C ALA A 429 -5.78 18.31 3.82
N MET A 430 -6.95 17.70 4.06
CA MET A 430 -7.73 17.93 5.27
C MET A 430 -6.97 17.55 6.54
N ARG A 431 -6.20 16.45 6.51
CA ARG A 431 -5.40 16.07 7.67
C ARG A 431 -4.29 17.07 7.94
N LEU A 432 -3.60 17.55 6.93
CA LEU A 432 -2.58 18.60 7.08
C LEU A 432 -3.19 19.87 7.69
N LEU A 433 -4.35 20.33 7.21
CA LEU A 433 -5.04 21.49 7.76
C LEU A 433 -5.42 21.31 9.24
N ARG A 434 -5.86 20.12 9.64
CA ARG A 434 -6.17 19.80 11.05
C ARG A 434 -4.95 19.86 11.97
N GLU A 435 -3.77 19.52 11.42
CA GLU A 435 -2.49 19.66 12.13
C GLU A 435 -1.95 21.10 12.10
N GLY A 436 -2.70 22.07 11.54
CA GLY A 436 -2.28 23.47 11.40
C GLY A 436 -1.24 23.71 10.31
N LEU A 437 -1.05 22.76 9.38
CA LEU A 437 -0.10 22.83 8.29
C LEU A 437 -0.76 23.36 7.02
N LYS A 438 0.05 23.90 6.10
CA LYS A 438 -0.41 24.53 4.85
C LYS A 438 -0.27 23.57 3.66
N PRO A 439 -1.34 22.90 3.20
CA PRO A 439 -1.28 22.05 2.03
C PRO A 439 -1.30 22.87 0.73
N LEU A 440 -0.47 22.43 -0.23
CA LEU A 440 -0.54 22.84 -1.63
C LEU A 440 -0.91 21.62 -2.47
N ILE A 441 -1.65 21.82 -3.55
CA ILE A 441 -1.86 20.78 -4.57
C ILE A 441 -0.98 21.11 -5.77
N PHE A 442 -0.08 20.22 -6.12
CA PHE A 442 0.71 20.33 -7.35
C PHE A 442 0.01 19.63 -8.50
N THR A 443 -0.07 20.35 -9.62
CA THR A 443 -0.62 19.86 -10.89
C THR A 443 0.31 20.22 -12.03
N TRP A 444 0.23 19.46 -13.12
CA TRP A 444 1.00 19.67 -14.36
C TRP A 444 0.20 19.14 -15.56
N ASP A 445 0.67 19.44 -16.76
CA ASP A 445 0.08 18.87 -17.98
C ASP A 445 0.36 17.35 -18.04
N GLU A 446 -0.69 16.55 -17.98
CA GLU A 446 -0.66 15.07 -18.04
C GLU A 446 0.05 14.56 -19.31
N LYS A 447 0.04 15.32 -20.40
CA LYS A 447 0.71 14.95 -21.66
C LYS A 447 2.24 14.89 -21.48
N LEU A 448 2.80 15.59 -20.51
CA LEU A 448 4.23 15.56 -20.20
C LEU A 448 4.61 14.36 -19.32
N GLY A 449 3.66 13.77 -18.60
CA GLY A 449 3.89 12.59 -17.80
C GLY A 449 2.76 12.34 -16.81
N LYS A 450 2.45 11.08 -16.60
CA LYS A 450 1.49 10.69 -15.55
C LYS A 450 2.08 10.94 -14.16
N GLY A 451 3.30 10.48 -13.92
CA GLY A 451 4.04 10.66 -12.67
C GLY A 451 4.78 12.00 -12.61
N LEU A 452 5.01 12.50 -11.40
CA LEU A 452 5.79 13.72 -11.18
C LEU A 452 7.22 13.59 -11.74
N ASP A 453 7.85 12.43 -11.62
CA ASP A 453 9.17 12.14 -12.17
C ASP A 453 9.21 12.31 -13.69
N ASP A 454 8.27 11.70 -14.40
CA ASP A 454 8.16 11.79 -15.87
C ASP A 454 7.95 13.25 -16.31
N ALA A 455 7.08 13.98 -15.60
CA ALA A 455 6.77 15.37 -15.90
C ALA A 455 8.00 16.27 -15.69
N LEU A 456 8.71 16.10 -14.57
CA LEU A 456 9.91 16.88 -14.27
C LEU A 456 11.07 16.61 -15.23
N ILE A 457 11.27 15.36 -15.64
CA ILE A 457 12.28 14.98 -16.65
C ILE A 457 12.00 15.70 -17.98
N LYS A 458 10.75 15.94 -18.32
CA LYS A 458 10.30 16.67 -19.51
C LYS A 458 10.15 18.17 -19.28
N ASN A 459 10.65 18.69 -18.16
CA ASN A 459 10.59 20.11 -17.78
C ASN A 459 9.15 20.66 -17.69
N ALA A 460 8.21 19.89 -17.17
CA ALA A 460 6.85 20.36 -16.94
C ALA A 460 6.84 21.55 -15.96
N GLN A 461 6.01 22.52 -16.26
CA GLN A 461 5.70 23.59 -15.31
C GLN A 461 4.71 23.05 -14.27
N LEU A 462 5.09 23.18 -13.01
CA LEU A 462 4.21 22.82 -11.89
C LEU A 462 3.36 24.04 -11.51
N MET A 463 2.06 23.79 -11.36
CA MET A 463 1.11 24.77 -10.83
C MET A 463 0.79 24.36 -9.39
N ALA A 464 0.77 25.35 -8.49
CA ALA A 464 0.46 25.15 -7.07
C ALA A 464 -0.87 25.83 -6.73
N THR A 465 -1.75 25.09 -6.07
CA THR A 465 -2.99 25.62 -5.50
C THR A 465 -2.94 25.46 -3.99
N GLU A 466 -2.98 26.57 -3.26
CA GLU A 466 -3.05 26.54 -1.80
C GLU A 466 -4.45 26.21 -1.34
N LEU A 467 -4.55 25.23 -0.44
CA LEU A 467 -5.81 24.87 0.20
C LEU A 467 -5.85 25.41 1.64
N THR A 468 -7.02 25.92 1.98
CA THR A 468 -7.35 26.41 3.31
C THR A 468 -8.64 25.75 3.77
N ILE A 469 -8.99 25.93 5.05
CA ILE A 469 -10.27 25.43 5.59
C ILE A 469 -11.45 26.04 4.81
N ASP A 470 -11.31 27.29 4.34
CA ASP A 470 -12.41 28.00 3.67
C ASP A 470 -12.60 27.57 2.21
N ASN A 471 -11.53 27.11 1.51
CA ASN A 471 -11.63 26.83 0.06
C ASN A 471 -11.57 25.34 -0.29
N ILE A 472 -11.20 24.45 0.62
CA ILE A 472 -10.96 23.03 0.32
C ILE A 472 -12.21 22.32 -0.19
N GLU A 473 -13.36 22.56 0.41
CA GLU A 473 -14.61 21.92 -0.02
C GLU A 473 -15.01 22.38 -1.42
N GLU A 474 -14.98 23.69 -1.69
CA GLU A 474 -15.28 24.26 -3.01
C GLU A 474 -14.30 23.73 -4.08
N TYR A 475 -13.01 23.62 -3.72
CA TYR A 475 -11.99 23.09 -4.63
C TYR A 475 -12.33 21.67 -5.09
N TYR A 476 -12.65 20.77 -4.16
CA TYR A 476 -12.95 19.39 -4.50
C TYR A 476 -14.35 19.19 -5.11
N GLN A 477 -15.33 20.02 -4.76
CA GLN A 477 -16.63 20.02 -5.45
C GLN A 477 -16.51 20.34 -6.92
N LYS A 478 -15.66 21.32 -7.30
CA LYS A 478 -15.38 21.64 -8.72
C LYS A 478 -14.72 20.48 -9.47
N LEU A 479 -14.06 19.55 -8.76
CA LEU A 479 -13.46 18.34 -9.31
C LEU A 479 -14.38 17.12 -9.25
N GLY A 480 -15.62 17.26 -8.78
CA GLY A 480 -16.63 16.19 -8.74
C GLY A 480 -16.57 15.30 -7.48
N LEU A 481 -16.05 15.83 -6.37
CA LEU A 481 -16.09 15.19 -5.06
C LEU A 481 -17.05 15.88 -4.12
#